data_f5f3f075443a12f62b81118083e15ea0
#
_entry.id   f5f3f075443a12f62b81118083e15ea0
#
_cell.length_a   1.000
_cell.length_b   1.000
_cell.length_c   1.000
_cell.angle_alpha   90.00
_cell.angle_beta   90.00
_cell.angle_gamma   90.00
#
_symmetry.space_group_name_H-M   'P 1'
#
loop_
_entity.id
_entity.type
_entity.pdbx_description
1 polymer ?
#
loop_
_entity_poly.entity_id
_entity_poly.type
_entity_poly.pdbx_seq_one_letter_code
_entity_poly.pdbx_strand_id
1 'polypeptide(L)'
;MAAPVTRQVSGLAGPALAPSGPERGQPLAAAVAELPLLDAAGARVPFGALFRERRAVVVFVRHFLCYTCKEYVEDLARVPSSFLQEANVSLIVIGQSSYHHIEPFCKLTGYSHEIYVDPEREIYKKLGMKRGEEIASSGQSPHVKSNLLSGSLRSLWRAVTGPLFDFQGDPAQQGGTLILGPGNTIHFIHRDRNRLDHKPINSVLQLVGVQHVNFTSRPSVLHV
;
A
#
# COMPACT_ATOMS: atom_id res chain seq x y z
N MET A 1 -1.41 -68.31 -7.39
CA MET A 1 -0.83 -67.21 -6.64
C MET A 1 -0.92 -65.95 -7.50
N ALA A 2 -1.83 -65.05 -7.20
CA ALA A 2 -2.05 -63.85 -7.96
C ALA A 2 -1.47 -62.66 -7.14
N ALA A 3 -0.60 -61.85 -7.79
CA ALA A 3 -0.01 -60.66 -7.19
C ALA A 3 -0.99 -59.49 -7.24
N PRO A 4 -1.01 -58.59 -6.23
CA PRO A 4 -1.91 -57.42 -6.25
C PRO A 4 -1.38 -56.30 -7.16
N VAL A 5 -2.25 -55.80 -7.99
CA VAL A 5 -2.02 -54.61 -8.86
C VAL A 5 -2.16 -53.37 -8.00
N THR A 6 -1.07 -52.66 -7.79
CA THR A 6 -1.08 -51.35 -7.13
C THR A 6 -1.44 -50.27 -8.14
N ARG A 7 -2.61 -49.66 -7.98
CA ARG A 7 -3.09 -48.55 -8.81
C ARG A 7 -2.48 -47.23 -8.24
N GLN A 8 -1.50 -46.67 -8.94
CA GLN A 8 -1.00 -45.33 -8.65
C GLN A 8 -2.08 -44.30 -9.02
N VAL A 9 -2.54 -43.55 -8.03
CA VAL A 9 -3.38 -42.37 -8.22
C VAL A 9 -2.44 -41.20 -8.44
N SER A 10 -2.34 -40.71 -9.66
CA SER A 10 -1.64 -39.49 -10.01
C SER A 10 -2.46 -38.30 -9.47
N GLY A 11 -2.03 -37.75 -8.35
CA GLY A 11 -2.56 -36.50 -7.83
C GLY A 11 -2.13 -35.35 -8.76
N LEU A 12 -3.10 -34.74 -9.41
CA LEU A 12 -2.92 -33.46 -10.08
C LEU A 12 -2.64 -32.39 -9.02
N ALA A 13 -1.37 -32.05 -8.83
CA ALA A 13 -0.98 -30.87 -8.08
C ALA A 13 -1.41 -29.65 -8.87
N GLY A 14 -2.41 -28.93 -8.37
CA GLY A 14 -2.74 -27.60 -8.84
C GLY A 14 -1.54 -26.66 -8.70
N PRO A 15 -1.47 -25.58 -9.50
CA PRO A 15 -0.34 -24.65 -9.43
C PRO A 15 -0.26 -24.06 -8.02
N ALA A 16 0.83 -24.36 -7.32
CA ALA A 16 1.14 -23.79 -6.03
C ALA A 16 1.24 -22.26 -6.19
N LEU A 17 0.41 -21.53 -5.44
CA LEU A 17 0.54 -20.08 -5.27
C LEU A 17 1.96 -19.80 -4.77
N ALA A 18 2.77 -19.13 -5.60
CA ALA A 18 4.12 -18.75 -5.23
C ALA A 18 4.09 -17.89 -3.96
N PRO A 19 4.95 -18.16 -2.97
CA PRO A 19 5.02 -17.37 -1.75
C PRO A 19 5.41 -15.93 -2.10
N SER A 20 4.73 -14.95 -1.50
CA SER A 20 5.10 -13.53 -1.56
C SER A 20 6.42 -13.32 -0.81
N GLY A 21 7.54 -13.65 -1.46
CA GLY A 21 8.89 -13.46 -0.99
C GLY A 21 9.59 -12.31 -1.73
N PRO A 22 10.76 -11.87 -1.29
CA PRO A 22 11.49 -10.77 -1.92
C PRO A 22 11.92 -11.18 -3.34
N GLU A 23 11.22 -10.66 -4.34
CA GLU A 23 11.64 -10.75 -5.74
C GLU A 23 12.79 -9.76 -5.97
N ARG A 24 14.00 -10.15 -5.56
CA ARG A 24 15.19 -9.31 -5.74
C ARG A 24 15.54 -9.17 -7.21
N GLY A 25 15.52 -7.93 -7.68
CA GLY A 25 16.11 -7.59 -8.97
C GLY A 25 15.25 -7.86 -10.20
N GLN A 26 13.92 -7.95 -10.06
CA GLN A 26 13.05 -7.99 -11.24
C GLN A 26 12.99 -6.62 -11.92
N PRO A 27 13.13 -6.57 -13.26
CA PRO A 27 12.97 -5.32 -13.98
C PRO A 27 11.47 -4.90 -13.99
N LEU A 28 11.22 -3.64 -13.62
CA LEU A 28 9.93 -3.01 -13.90
C LEU A 28 9.85 -2.72 -15.40
N ALA A 29 8.78 -3.16 -16.06
CA ALA A 29 8.59 -2.88 -17.47
C ALA A 29 8.60 -1.37 -17.74
N ALA A 30 9.37 -0.92 -18.73
CA ALA A 30 9.49 0.51 -19.08
C ALA A 30 8.12 1.15 -19.32
N ALA A 31 7.19 0.43 -19.98
CA ALA A 31 5.84 0.90 -20.20
C ALA A 31 5.05 1.20 -18.90
N VAL A 32 5.37 0.54 -17.77
CA VAL A 32 4.76 0.84 -16.47
C VAL A 32 5.43 2.05 -15.83
N ALA A 33 6.74 2.19 -15.98
CA ALA A 33 7.47 3.34 -15.46
C ALA A 33 7.04 4.68 -16.10
N GLU A 34 6.61 4.64 -17.36
CA GLU A 34 6.13 5.83 -18.09
C GLU A 34 4.66 6.20 -17.81
N LEU A 35 3.91 5.35 -17.09
CA LEU A 35 2.52 5.66 -16.74
C LEU A 35 2.44 6.89 -15.83
N PRO A 36 1.51 7.82 -16.11
CA PRO A 36 1.39 9.06 -15.36
C PRO A 36 0.65 8.83 -14.03
N LEU A 37 1.18 9.43 -12.98
CA LEU A 37 0.48 9.75 -11.75
C LEU A 37 0.09 11.22 -11.76
N LEU A 38 -0.83 11.63 -10.87
CA LEU A 38 -1.13 13.02 -10.62
C LEU A 38 -0.68 13.41 -9.21
N ASP A 39 -0.03 14.56 -9.10
CA ASP A 39 0.28 15.17 -7.81
C ASP A 39 -0.90 15.99 -7.25
N ALA A 40 -0.73 16.68 -6.13
CA ALA A 40 -1.76 17.49 -5.49
C ALA A 40 -2.22 18.70 -6.31
N ALA A 41 -1.41 19.15 -7.28
CA ALA A 41 -1.76 20.22 -8.21
C ALA A 41 -2.43 19.69 -9.50
N GLY A 42 -2.54 18.35 -9.64
CA GLY A 42 -3.04 17.70 -10.85
C GLY A 42 -1.98 17.59 -11.96
N ALA A 43 -0.72 17.92 -11.67
CA ALA A 43 0.37 17.77 -12.63
C ALA A 43 0.72 16.29 -12.83
N ARG A 44 1.06 15.95 -14.07
CA ARG A 44 1.44 14.59 -14.44
C ARG A 44 2.90 14.30 -14.10
N VAL A 45 3.15 13.23 -13.37
CA VAL A 45 4.48 12.74 -13.00
C VAL A 45 4.61 11.30 -13.46
N PRO A 46 5.62 10.94 -14.27
CA PRO A 46 5.86 9.54 -14.64
C PRO A 46 6.17 8.71 -13.40
N PHE A 47 5.58 7.53 -13.28
CA PHE A 47 5.77 6.65 -12.13
C PHE A 47 7.26 6.35 -11.87
N GLY A 48 8.03 6.07 -12.93
CA GLY A 48 9.47 5.80 -12.84
C GLY A 48 10.32 6.97 -12.35
N ALA A 49 9.81 8.21 -12.43
CA ALA A 49 10.54 9.37 -11.92
C ALA A 49 10.68 9.34 -10.39
N LEU A 50 9.74 8.68 -9.68
CA LEU A 50 9.68 8.63 -8.23
C LEU A 50 10.84 7.84 -7.60
N PHE A 51 11.45 6.93 -8.36
CA PHE A 51 12.51 6.03 -7.88
C PHE A 51 13.69 5.94 -8.84
N ARG A 52 13.86 6.96 -9.70
CA ARG A 52 14.95 7.00 -10.68
C ARG A 52 16.32 7.07 -10.03
N GLU A 53 16.49 7.92 -9.04
CA GLU A 53 17.78 8.26 -8.43
C GLU A 53 18.04 7.54 -7.12
N ARG A 54 16.98 7.21 -6.38
CA ARG A 54 17.09 6.58 -5.06
C ARG A 54 16.01 5.52 -4.87
N ARG A 55 16.20 4.71 -3.86
CA ARG A 55 15.24 3.69 -3.49
C ARG A 55 13.97 4.34 -2.94
N ALA A 56 12.81 3.78 -3.29
CA ALA A 56 11.51 4.23 -2.80
C ALA A 56 10.72 3.07 -2.21
N VAL A 57 10.14 3.29 -1.04
CA VAL A 57 9.05 2.50 -0.51
C VAL A 57 7.75 3.10 -1.02
N VAL A 58 7.03 2.38 -1.86
CA VAL A 58 5.79 2.83 -2.49
C VAL A 58 4.62 2.01 -1.96
N VAL A 59 3.69 2.68 -1.30
CA VAL A 59 2.49 2.09 -0.71
C VAL A 59 1.28 2.48 -1.55
N PHE A 60 0.67 1.48 -2.19
CA PHE A 60 -0.59 1.63 -2.89
C PHE A 60 -1.73 1.38 -1.90
N VAL A 61 -2.51 2.42 -1.61
CA VAL A 61 -3.71 2.29 -0.78
C VAL A 61 -4.93 1.97 -1.63
N ARG A 62 -5.95 1.35 -1.05
CA ARG A 62 -7.19 1.01 -1.78
C ARG A 62 -7.85 2.27 -2.35
N HIS A 63 -8.15 3.21 -1.50
CA HIS A 63 -8.67 4.54 -1.81
C HIS A 63 -8.69 5.39 -0.54
N PHE A 64 -8.80 6.70 -0.68
CA PHE A 64 -8.71 7.63 0.46
C PHE A 64 -9.90 7.58 1.43
N LEU A 65 -11.02 6.92 1.06
CA LEU A 65 -12.17 6.67 1.94
C LEU A 65 -12.05 5.38 2.75
N CYS A 66 -11.00 4.59 2.54
CA CYS A 66 -10.77 3.35 3.26
C CYS A 66 -10.22 3.64 4.66
N TYR A 67 -10.98 3.30 5.72
CA TYR A 67 -10.58 3.57 7.10
C TYR A 67 -9.29 2.82 7.51
N THR A 68 -9.10 1.57 7.06
CA THR A 68 -7.88 0.82 7.36
C THR A 68 -6.66 1.42 6.66
N CYS A 69 -6.84 1.90 5.42
CA CYS A 69 -5.79 2.64 4.72
C CYS A 69 -5.45 3.95 5.42
N LYS A 70 -6.47 4.67 5.93
CA LYS A 70 -6.26 5.89 6.72
C LYS A 70 -5.40 5.61 7.95
N GLU A 71 -5.78 4.61 8.76
CA GLU A 71 -5.01 4.24 9.95
C GLU A 71 -3.57 3.83 9.62
N TYR A 72 -3.39 3.11 8.52
CA TYR A 72 -2.06 2.73 8.05
C TYR A 72 -1.23 3.95 7.63
N VAL A 73 -1.83 4.91 6.91
CA VAL A 73 -1.14 6.14 6.50
C VAL A 73 -0.89 7.08 7.69
N GLU A 74 -1.73 7.10 8.71
CA GLU A 74 -1.46 7.80 9.98
C GLU A 74 -0.21 7.25 10.68
N ASP A 75 0.01 5.95 10.64
CA ASP A 75 1.25 5.37 11.17
C ASP A 75 2.44 5.66 10.24
N LEU A 76 2.27 5.63 8.90
CA LEU A 76 3.32 6.06 7.96
C LEU A 76 3.73 7.53 8.18
N ALA A 77 2.77 8.40 8.52
CA ALA A 77 3.03 9.81 8.84
C ALA A 77 3.98 10.00 10.05
N ARG A 78 4.09 8.99 10.91
CA ARG A 78 4.96 9.03 12.10
C ARG A 78 6.41 8.62 11.80
N VAL A 79 6.70 8.17 10.58
CA VAL A 79 8.08 7.85 10.17
C VAL A 79 8.88 9.16 10.06
N PRO A 80 9.95 9.35 10.84
CA PRO A 80 10.72 10.58 10.78
C PRO A 80 11.38 10.77 9.42
N SER A 81 11.29 11.98 8.86
CA SER A 81 11.98 12.31 7.61
C SER A 81 13.50 12.15 7.70
N SER A 82 14.09 12.38 8.89
CA SER A 82 15.51 12.16 9.15
C SER A 82 15.92 10.71 8.92
N PHE A 83 15.11 9.74 9.36
CA PHE A 83 15.39 8.31 9.17
C PHE A 83 15.38 7.91 7.69
N LEU A 84 14.45 8.48 6.92
CA LEU A 84 14.37 8.27 5.48
C LEU A 84 15.57 8.91 4.75
N GLN A 85 15.98 10.11 5.17
CA GLN A 85 17.13 10.80 4.61
C GLN A 85 18.43 10.06 4.91
N GLU A 86 18.66 9.61 6.13
CA GLU A 86 19.83 8.81 6.52
C GLU A 86 19.96 7.52 5.69
N ALA A 87 18.82 6.86 5.40
CA ALA A 87 18.79 5.66 4.57
C ALA A 87 18.80 5.96 3.05
N ASN A 88 18.71 7.23 2.64
CA ASN A 88 18.52 7.65 1.25
C ASN A 88 17.32 6.98 0.57
N VAL A 89 16.17 7.00 1.24
CA VAL A 89 14.92 6.36 0.81
C VAL A 89 13.79 7.37 0.74
N SER A 90 12.96 7.31 -0.31
CA SER A 90 11.66 7.99 -0.36
C SER A 90 10.56 7.11 0.19
N LEU A 91 9.59 7.71 0.91
CA LEU A 91 8.35 7.06 1.33
C LEU A 91 7.18 7.72 0.59
N ILE A 92 6.47 6.93 -0.21
CA ILE A 92 5.49 7.42 -1.18
C ILE A 92 4.17 6.67 -1.00
N VAL A 93 3.06 7.41 -0.96
CA VAL A 93 1.70 6.85 -0.97
C VAL A 93 1.06 7.11 -2.33
N ILE A 94 0.39 6.09 -2.88
CA ILE A 94 -0.39 6.21 -4.12
C ILE A 94 -1.81 5.74 -3.84
N GLY A 95 -2.80 6.58 -4.18
CA GLY A 95 -4.22 6.26 -4.08
C GLY A 95 -4.91 6.23 -5.45
N GLN A 96 -6.05 5.55 -5.54
CA GLN A 96 -6.96 5.63 -6.67
C GLN A 96 -8.07 6.65 -6.37
N SER A 97 -7.81 7.90 -6.58
CA SER A 97 -8.75 8.98 -6.25
C SER A 97 -8.52 10.15 -7.18
N SER A 98 -9.39 11.16 -7.13
CA SER A 98 -9.08 12.44 -7.74
C SER A 98 -7.94 13.12 -6.96
N TYR A 99 -7.07 13.85 -7.65
CA TYR A 99 -5.99 14.62 -7.02
C TYR A 99 -6.50 15.66 -6.03
N HIS A 100 -7.72 16.17 -6.21
CA HIS A 100 -8.37 17.09 -5.25
C HIS A 100 -8.53 16.51 -3.85
N HIS A 101 -8.48 15.19 -3.70
CA HIS A 101 -8.61 14.50 -2.41
C HIS A 101 -7.27 14.34 -1.69
N ILE A 102 -6.13 14.65 -2.33
CA ILE A 102 -4.80 14.52 -1.72
C ILE A 102 -4.67 15.42 -0.50
N GLU A 103 -4.92 16.72 -0.66
CA GLU A 103 -4.76 17.69 0.43
C GLU A 103 -5.67 17.41 1.63
N PRO A 104 -6.99 17.15 1.46
CA PRO A 104 -7.86 16.74 2.57
C PRO A 104 -7.39 15.45 3.25
N PHE A 105 -6.90 14.46 2.49
CA PHE A 105 -6.41 13.22 3.06
C PHE A 105 -5.11 13.42 3.86
N CYS A 106 -4.19 14.23 3.37
CA CYS A 106 -2.98 14.60 4.11
C CYS A 106 -3.31 15.33 5.42
N LYS A 107 -4.24 16.29 5.39
CA LYS A 107 -4.71 16.98 6.60
C LYS A 107 -5.32 16.03 7.61
N LEU A 108 -6.08 15.04 7.14
CA LEU A 108 -6.73 14.06 7.99
C LEU A 108 -5.76 13.07 8.64
N THR A 109 -4.73 12.65 7.89
CA THR A 109 -3.77 11.61 8.34
C THR A 109 -2.50 12.18 8.97
N GLY A 110 -2.24 13.47 8.78
CA GLY A 110 -0.96 14.10 9.14
C GLY A 110 0.20 13.69 8.23
N TYR A 111 -0.08 13.03 7.09
CA TYR A 111 0.94 12.56 6.18
C TYR A 111 1.62 13.72 5.44
N SER A 112 2.93 13.82 5.55
CA SER A 112 3.74 14.92 5.01
C SER A 112 4.82 14.49 4.02
N HIS A 113 4.92 13.19 3.72
CA HIS A 113 5.80 12.67 2.70
C HIS A 113 5.13 12.72 1.31
N GLU A 114 5.76 12.13 0.30
CA GLU A 114 5.26 12.15 -1.08
C GLU A 114 3.96 11.37 -1.24
N ILE A 115 2.99 11.94 -1.94
CA ILE A 115 1.69 11.33 -2.22
C ILE A 115 1.21 11.70 -3.62
N TYR A 116 0.66 10.71 -4.32
CA TYR A 116 0.16 10.82 -5.69
C TYR A 116 -1.13 10.02 -5.85
N VAL A 117 -1.80 10.19 -7.00
CA VAL A 117 -2.96 9.38 -7.36
C VAL A 117 -2.84 8.80 -8.76
N ASP A 118 -3.41 7.60 -8.92
CA ASP A 118 -3.63 6.89 -10.18
C ASP A 118 -5.16 6.69 -10.36
N PRO A 119 -5.91 7.70 -10.84
CA PRO A 119 -7.37 7.64 -10.91
C PRO A 119 -7.89 6.51 -11.78
N GLU A 120 -7.18 6.19 -12.86
CA GLU A 120 -7.54 5.14 -13.82
C GLU A 120 -7.07 3.74 -13.38
N ARG A 121 -6.25 3.68 -12.33
CA ARG A 121 -5.68 2.43 -11.78
C ARG A 121 -4.82 1.66 -12.79
N GLU A 122 -4.24 2.35 -13.75
CA GLU A 122 -3.43 1.68 -14.77
C GLU A 122 -2.16 1.06 -14.18
N ILE A 123 -1.53 1.73 -13.21
CA ILE A 123 -0.37 1.21 -12.51
C ILE A 123 -0.78 0.04 -11.60
N TYR A 124 -1.91 0.15 -10.87
CA TYR A 124 -2.46 -0.95 -10.07
C TYR A 124 -2.66 -2.22 -10.93
N LYS A 125 -3.30 -2.07 -12.10
CA LYS A 125 -3.57 -3.18 -13.03
C LYS A 125 -2.27 -3.80 -13.55
N LYS A 126 -1.32 -2.96 -13.99
CA LYS A 126 -0.03 -3.42 -14.55
C LYS A 126 0.85 -4.10 -13.51
N LEU A 127 0.78 -3.68 -12.25
CA LEU A 127 1.47 -4.32 -11.13
C LEU A 127 0.73 -5.54 -10.59
N GLY A 128 -0.43 -5.89 -11.14
CA GLY A 128 -1.22 -7.05 -10.74
C GLY A 128 -1.84 -6.93 -9.34
N MET A 129 -2.14 -5.70 -8.88
CA MET A 129 -2.88 -5.50 -7.63
C MET A 129 -4.25 -6.18 -7.72
N LYS A 130 -4.64 -6.89 -6.67
CA LYS A 130 -5.85 -7.72 -6.67
C LYS A 130 -7.13 -6.88 -6.70
N ARG A 131 -8.20 -7.48 -7.19
CA ARG A 131 -9.58 -7.00 -7.06
C ARG A 131 -10.40 -7.98 -6.21
N GLY A 132 -11.27 -7.43 -5.39
CA GLY A 132 -12.05 -8.23 -4.43
C GLY A 132 -11.27 -8.53 -3.16
N GLU A 133 -11.92 -9.15 -2.19
CA GLU A 133 -11.32 -9.54 -0.92
C GLU A 133 -11.22 -11.05 -0.83
N GLU A 134 -10.02 -11.56 -0.59
CA GLU A 134 -9.84 -12.96 -0.23
C GLU A 134 -10.19 -13.14 1.25
N ILE A 135 -11.17 -13.99 1.53
CA ILE A 135 -11.51 -14.40 2.90
C ILE A 135 -10.43 -15.39 3.35
N ALA A 136 -9.34 -14.87 3.90
CA ALA A 136 -8.35 -15.68 4.58
C ALA A 136 -8.33 -15.30 6.05
N SER A 137 -8.20 -16.28 6.92
CA SER A 137 -7.94 -16.12 8.35
C SER A 137 -6.52 -15.60 8.60
N SER A 138 -6.18 -14.47 8.00
CA SER A 138 -4.92 -13.79 8.22
C SER A 138 -5.03 -12.90 9.44
N GLY A 139 -4.05 -12.99 10.32
CA GLY A 139 -3.97 -12.15 11.52
C GLY A 139 -4.16 -10.68 11.17
N GLN A 140 -4.88 -9.97 12.03
CA GLN A 140 -5.14 -8.54 11.88
C GLN A 140 -3.81 -7.78 11.83
N SER A 141 -3.64 -6.90 10.84
CA SER A 141 -2.47 -6.02 10.76
C SER A 141 -2.32 -5.20 12.05
N PRO A 142 -1.11 -5.05 12.61
CA PRO A 142 -0.88 -4.29 13.84
C PRO A 142 -1.26 -2.79 13.72
N HIS A 143 -1.48 -2.31 12.49
CA HIS A 143 -1.86 -0.93 12.20
C HIS A 143 -3.38 -0.71 12.18
N VAL A 144 -4.20 -1.76 12.27
CA VAL A 144 -5.66 -1.64 12.37
C VAL A 144 -6.05 -1.42 13.82
N LYS A 145 -6.50 -0.21 14.15
CA LYS A 145 -6.81 0.24 15.51
C LYS A 145 -8.31 0.24 15.80
N SER A 146 -9.15 0.24 14.76
CA SER A 146 -10.59 0.31 14.90
C SER A 146 -11.22 -1.08 14.90
N ASN A 147 -12.15 -1.29 15.84
CA ASN A 147 -13.10 -2.38 15.70
C ASN A 147 -14.03 -2.08 14.52
N LEU A 148 -14.25 -3.05 13.64
CA LEU A 148 -15.10 -2.98 12.45
C LEU A 148 -16.54 -2.43 12.69
N LEU A 149 -16.93 -2.27 13.96
CA LEU A 149 -18.26 -1.87 14.43
C LEU A 149 -18.40 -0.38 14.77
N SER A 150 -17.33 0.43 14.78
CA SER A 150 -17.47 1.82 15.20
C SER A 150 -17.98 2.71 14.06
N GLY A 151 -19.28 2.93 14.03
CA GLY A 151 -19.96 3.87 13.10
C GLY A 151 -19.51 5.34 13.25
N SER A 152 -18.71 5.67 14.27
CA SER A 152 -18.20 7.02 14.55
C SER A 152 -17.22 7.53 13.51
N LEU A 153 -16.41 6.67 12.87
CA LEU A 153 -15.50 7.07 11.80
C LEU A 153 -16.23 7.51 10.54
N ARG A 154 -17.41 6.94 10.30
CA ARG A 154 -18.25 7.30 9.16
C ARG A 154 -18.84 8.72 9.28
N SER A 155 -19.12 9.19 10.51
CA SER A 155 -19.56 10.55 10.77
C SER A 155 -18.43 11.57 10.67
N LEU A 156 -17.21 11.20 11.11
CA LEU A 156 -16.03 12.04 10.99
C LEU A 156 -15.65 12.25 9.52
N TRP A 157 -15.68 11.19 8.72
CA TRP A 157 -15.50 11.28 7.28
C TRP A 157 -16.53 12.19 6.62
N ARG A 158 -17.80 12.07 6.98
CA ARG A 158 -18.87 12.95 6.47
C ARG A 158 -18.64 14.42 6.81
N ALA A 159 -18.13 14.71 8.01
CA ALA A 159 -17.85 16.08 8.43
C ALA A 159 -16.69 16.73 7.66
N VAL A 160 -15.67 15.93 7.27
CA VAL A 160 -14.49 16.43 6.55
C VAL A 160 -14.70 16.44 5.04
N THR A 161 -15.50 15.53 4.51
CA THR A 161 -15.62 15.34 3.06
C THR A 161 -16.82 16.05 2.44
N GLY A 162 -17.83 16.45 3.22
CA GLY A 162 -19.01 17.15 2.71
C GLY A 162 -19.67 16.50 1.48
N PRO A 163 -20.70 17.11 0.90
CA PRO A 163 -21.36 16.58 -0.29
C PRO A 163 -20.56 16.66 -1.59
N LEU A 164 -19.37 17.27 -1.56
CA LEU A 164 -18.47 17.43 -2.70
C LEU A 164 -17.42 16.32 -2.83
N PHE A 165 -17.40 15.34 -1.91
CA PHE A 165 -16.46 14.24 -1.98
C PHE A 165 -17.00 13.17 -2.94
N ASP A 166 -16.76 13.39 -4.22
CA ASP A 166 -17.11 12.42 -5.27
C ASP A 166 -16.09 11.29 -5.23
N PHE A 167 -16.54 10.10 -4.75
CA PHE A 167 -15.70 8.92 -4.72
C PHE A 167 -15.46 8.45 -6.16
N GLN A 168 -14.24 8.63 -6.63
CA GLN A 168 -13.77 8.08 -7.89
C GLN A 168 -12.87 6.89 -7.60
N GLY A 169 -13.13 5.77 -8.24
CA GLY A 169 -12.33 4.56 -8.12
C GLY A 169 -13.17 3.30 -7.96
N ASP A 170 -12.49 2.18 -7.83
CA ASP A 170 -13.10 0.87 -7.65
C ASP A 170 -13.01 0.45 -6.17
N PRO A 171 -14.13 0.33 -5.44
CA PRO A 171 -14.11 -0.06 -4.04
C PRO A 171 -13.58 -1.48 -3.81
N ALA A 172 -13.57 -2.33 -4.85
CA ALA A 172 -13.02 -3.67 -4.79
C ALA A 172 -11.50 -3.72 -4.99
N GLN A 173 -10.87 -2.63 -5.46
CA GLN A 173 -9.43 -2.59 -5.68
C GLN A 173 -8.68 -2.73 -4.36
N GLN A 174 -7.70 -3.65 -4.32
CA GLN A 174 -6.75 -3.79 -3.20
C GLN A 174 -5.49 -2.98 -3.49
N GLY A 175 -4.75 -2.71 -2.42
CA GLY A 175 -3.46 -2.05 -2.50
C GLY A 175 -2.27 -3.00 -2.52
N GLY A 176 -1.15 -2.51 -2.03
CA GLY A 176 0.09 -3.27 -1.89
C GLY A 176 1.28 -2.38 -1.56
N THR A 177 2.41 -3.01 -1.32
CA THR A 177 3.65 -2.31 -0.98
C THR A 177 4.78 -2.79 -1.87
N LEU A 178 5.54 -1.85 -2.44
CA LEU A 178 6.70 -2.13 -3.26
C LEU A 178 7.94 -1.42 -2.71
N ILE A 179 9.11 -2.00 -2.98
CA ILE A 179 10.40 -1.34 -2.87
C ILE A 179 10.98 -1.29 -4.27
N LEU A 180 11.17 -0.08 -4.79
CA LEU A 180 11.60 0.21 -6.15
C LEU A 180 12.89 1.02 -6.17
N GLY A 181 13.66 0.91 -7.26
CA GLY A 181 14.80 1.76 -7.56
C GLY A 181 16.08 1.49 -6.76
N PRO A 182 17.19 2.22 -7.06
CA PRO A 182 17.25 3.21 -8.14
C PRO A 182 17.05 2.59 -9.53
N GLY A 183 16.48 3.39 -10.43
CA GLY A 183 16.09 2.91 -11.77
C GLY A 183 14.87 1.97 -11.74
N ASN A 184 14.61 1.34 -12.87
CA ASN A 184 13.44 0.47 -13.06
C ASN A 184 13.68 -0.94 -12.47
N THR A 185 13.93 -1.03 -11.17
CA THR A 185 14.18 -2.29 -10.46
C THR A 185 13.20 -2.49 -9.32
N ILE A 186 12.57 -3.66 -9.27
CA ILE A 186 11.71 -4.10 -8.17
C ILE A 186 12.56 -4.93 -7.21
N HIS A 187 12.68 -4.49 -5.97
CA HIS A 187 13.38 -5.23 -4.91
C HIS A 187 12.44 -6.02 -4.03
N PHE A 188 11.21 -5.55 -3.92
CA PHE A 188 10.17 -6.18 -3.12
C PHE A 188 8.81 -5.82 -3.67
N ILE A 189 7.87 -6.75 -3.64
CA ILE A 189 6.47 -6.52 -3.93
C ILE A 189 5.59 -7.37 -3.02
N HIS A 190 4.63 -6.73 -2.39
CA HIS A 190 3.52 -7.36 -1.68
C HIS A 190 2.22 -6.81 -2.23
N ARG A 191 1.32 -7.68 -2.64
CA ARG A 191 -0.01 -7.34 -3.12
C ARG A 191 -1.02 -7.73 -2.05
N ASP A 192 -1.76 -6.76 -1.51
CA ASP A 192 -2.73 -7.01 -0.45
C ASP A 192 -3.85 -7.94 -0.96
N ARG A 193 -4.21 -8.94 -0.19
CA ARG A 193 -5.29 -9.89 -0.49
C ARG A 193 -6.65 -9.38 -0.02
N ASN A 194 -6.65 -8.53 0.98
CA ASN A 194 -7.83 -7.89 1.55
C ASN A 194 -7.43 -6.60 2.28
N ARG A 195 -8.41 -5.87 2.80
CA ARG A 195 -8.21 -4.57 3.48
C ARG A 195 -7.33 -4.61 4.74
N LEU A 196 -7.06 -5.79 5.28
CA LEU A 196 -6.28 -5.97 6.51
C LEU A 196 -4.88 -6.53 6.25
N ASP A 197 -4.53 -6.81 4.99
CA ASP A 197 -3.29 -7.49 4.59
C ASP A 197 -2.12 -6.50 4.34
N HIS A 198 -2.20 -5.28 4.86
CA HIS A 198 -1.09 -4.33 4.77
C HIS A 198 0.16 -4.87 5.47
N LYS A 199 1.30 -4.76 4.81
CA LYS A 199 2.59 -5.14 5.43
C LYS A 199 2.89 -4.27 6.64
N PRO A 200 3.37 -4.85 7.76
CA PRO A 200 3.83 -4.06 8.90
C PRO A 200 4.92 -3.09 8.47
N ILE A 201 4.77 -1.81 8.83
CA ILE A 201 5.63 -0.71 8.35
C ILE A 201 7.10 -0.99 8.68
N ASN A 202 7.41 -1.35 9.93
CA ASN A 202 8.79 -1.65 10.33
C ASN A 202 9.41 -2.80 9.55
N SER A 203 8.62 -3.81 9.15
CA SER A 203 9.11 -4.91 8.31
C SER A 203 9.55 -4.43 6.93
N VAL A 204 8.85 -3.44 6.36
CA VAL A 204 9.21 -2.85 5.07
C VAL A 204 10.39 -1.89 5.22
N LEU A 205 10.39 -1.03 6.25
CA LEU A 205 11.45 -0.07 6.53
C LEU A 205 12.79 -0.77 6.77
N GLN A 206 12.78 -1.90 7.49
CA GLN A 206 13.98 -2.71 7.72
C GLN A 206 14.61 -3.22 6.43
N LEU A 207 13.81 -3.56 5.41
CA LEU A 207 14.33 -4.03 4.11
C LEU A 207 15.13 -2.95 3.36
N VAL A 208 14.93 -1.68 3.70
CA VAL A 208 15.61 -0.53 3.08
C VAL A 208 16.61 0.13 4.03
N GLY A 209 16.86 -0.47 5.20
CA GLY A 209 17.85 0.04 6.16
C GLY A 209 17.39 1.24 6.99
N VAL A 210 16.09 1.51 7.03
CA VAL A 210 15.51 2.57 7.87
C VAL A 210 15.39 2.06 9.30
N GLN A 211 15.69 2.91 10.28
CA GLN A 211 15.62 2.60 11.70
C GLN A 211 14.19 2.23 12.13
N HIS A 212 14.10 1.42 13.19
CA HIS A 212 12.83 1.00 13.76
C HIS A 212 12.05 2.19 14.34
N VAL A 213 10.77 2.32 13.97
CA VAL A 213 9.86 3.36 14.46
C VAL A 213 8.94 2.77 15.52
N ASN A 214 8.82 3.45 16.66
CA ASN A 214 7.88 3.04 17.72
C ASN A 214 6.48 3.63 17.44
N PHE A 215 5.52 2.77 17.09
CA PHE A 215 4.13 3.14 16.82
C PHE A 215 3.23 3.06 18.07
N THR A 216 3.71 2.53 19.20
CA THR A 216 2.91 2.32 20.42
C THR A 216 2.74 3.57 21.28
N SER A 217 3.62 4.55 21.16
CA SER A 217 3.51 5.81 21.90
C SER A 217 2.42 6.69 21.27
N ARG A 218 1.19 6.67 21.83
CA ARG A 218 0.24 7.77 21.60
C ARG A 218 0.84 9.03 22.19
N PRO A 219 0.84 10.18 21.51
CA PRO A 219 1.10 11.44 22.19
C PRO A 219 0.02 11.56 23.28
N SER A 220 0.45 11.66 24.52
CA SER A 220 -0.44 11.99 25.64
C SER A 220 -0.97 13.40 25.37
N VAL A 221 -2.23 13.53 25.02
CA VAL A 221 -2.90 14.82 25.00
C VAL A 221 -3.03 15.23 26.47
N LEU A 222 -2.09 16.04 26.95
CA LEU A 222 -2.26 16.74 28.20
C LEU A 222 -3.36 17.79 27.99
N HIS A 223 -4.57 17.48 28.46
CA HIS A 223 -5.58 18.51 28.66
C HIS A 223 -5.07 19.44 29.75
N VAL A 224 -4.66 20.63 29.35
CA VAL A 224 -4.42 21.79 30.26
C VAL A 224 -5.72 22.57 30.36
#